data_52edfb98ba79c304214fa8508c7a78ef
#
_entry.id   52edfb98ba79c304214fa8508c7a78ef
#
_cell.length_a   1.000
_cell.length_b   1.000
_cell.length_c   1.000
_cell.angle_alpha   90.00
_cell.angle_beta   90.00
_cell.angle_gamma   90.00
#
_symmetry.space_group_name_H-M   'P 1'
#
loop_
_entity.id
_entity.type
_entity.pdbx_description
1 polymer ?
#
loop_
_entity_poly.entity_id
_entity_poly.type
_entity_poly.pdbx_seq_one_letter_code
_entity_poly.pdbx_strand_id
1 'polypeptide(L)'
;RTRRRTEPLIAVRGLDVRRKRMNQRLALVSLVIREYDEAIEFFVGKLGFKLEEDMFIADQNKRWVVVKPPGVGECRLLLAKASNDEQESHIGKQTGGRVFLFLYTDDFSRDYEAFKSKGVTFVREPKEEPYGIVAVFEDLYGNRWDLLQPKKTNENEA
;
A
#
# COMPACT_ATOMS: atom_id res chain seq x y z
N ARG A 1 -67.81 -24.66 19.38
CA ARG A 1 -66.88 -23.73 20.10
C ARG A 1 -65.53 -24.41 20.15
N THR A 2 -64.65 -24.06 19.20
CA THR A 2 -63.31 -24.64 19.03
C THR A 2 -62.30 -23.75 19.71
N ARG A 3 -61.66 -24.23 20.77
CA ARG A 3 -60.57 -23.59 21.47
C ARG A 3 -59.30 -23.71 20.65
N ARG A 4 -58.72 -22.61 20.17
CA ARG A 4 -57.37 -22.55 19.59
C ARG A 4 -56.36 -22.66 20.75
N ARG A 5 -55.52 -23.69 20.68
CA ARG A 5 -54.35 -23.80 21.53
C ARG A 5 -53.32 -22.84 20.98
N THR A 6 -52.89 -21.90 21.80
CA THR A 6 -51.71 -21.06 21.58
C THR A 6 -50.49 -21.86 22.04
N GLU A 7 -49.61 -22.22 21.09
CA GLU A 7 -48.30 -22.75 21.45
C GLU A 7 -47.39 -21.66 21.96
N PRO A 8 -46.58 -21.94 23.00
CA PRO A 8 -45.63 -20.95 23.47
C PRO A 8 -44.45 -20.78 22.53
N LEU A 9 -44.16 -19.56 22.12
CA LEU A 9 -42.94 -19.15 21.47
C LEU A 9 -41.75 -19.53 22.37
N ILE A 10 -40.97 -20.51 21.92
CA ILE A 10 -39.68 -20.83 22.48
C ILE A 10 -38.74 -19.67 22.14
N ALA A 11 -38.47 -18.79 23.07
CA ALA A 11 -37.42 -17.80 22.98
C ALA A 11 -36.06 -18.53 22.87
N VAL A 12 -35.51 -18.60 21.69
CA VAL A 12 -34.13 -19.02 21.49
C VAL A 12 -33.27 -17.96 22.15
N ARG A 13 -32.81 -18.26 23.36
CA ARG A 13 -31.77 -17.44 24.00
C ARG A 13 -30.59 -17.37 23.07
N GLY A 14 -30.34 -16.17 22.52
CA GLY A 14 -29.19 -15.90 21.69
C GLY A 14 -27.92 -16.30 22.44
N LEU A 15 -27.23 -17.26 21.87
CA LEU A 15 -25.83 -17.49 22.16
C LEU A 15 -25.09 -16.18 21.83
N ASP A 16 -24.79 -15.40 22.87
CA ASP A 16 -23.81 -14.31 22.81
C ASP A 16 -22.45 -14.95 22.57
N VAL A 17 -22.24 -15.37 21.32
CA VAL A 17 -20.92 -15.70 20.85
C VAL A 17 -20.21 -14.35 20.75
N ARG A 18 -19.54 -13.95 21.82
CA ARG A 18 -18.54 -12.88 21.77
C ARG A 18 -17.58 -13.24 20.65
N ARG A 19 -17.86 -12.77 19.44
CA ARG A 19 -16.92 -12.85 18.31
C ARG A 19 -15.65 -12.17 18.81
N LYS A 20 -14.67 -12.99 19.16
CA LYS A 20 -13.32 -12.53 19.41
C LYS A 20 -12.98 -11.59 18.25
N ARG A 21 -12.79 -10.30 18.50
CA ARG A 21 -12.50 -9.31 17.47
C ARG A 21 -11.28 -9.84 16.72
N MET A 22 -11.50 -10.31 15.47
CA MET A 22 -10.40 -10.68 14.60
C MET A 22 -9.68 -9.40 14.22
N ASN A 23 -8.36 -9.38 14.42
CA ASN A 23 -7.52 -8.24 14.12
C ASN A 23 -6.45 -8.70 13.12
N GLN A 24 -6.75 -8.52 11.84
CA GLN A 24 -5.84 -8.82 10.73
C GLN A 24 -5.58 -7.55 9.94
N ARG A 25 -4.37 -7.41 9.44
CA ARG A 25 -3.97 -6.29 8.58
C ARG A 25 -2.90 -6.73 7.58
N LEU A 26 -2.87 -6.10 6.43
CA LEU A 26 -1.72 -6.20 5.53
C LEU A 26 -0.60 -5.33 6.11
N ALA A 27 0.48 -5.98 6.54
CA ALA A 27 1.60 -5.29 7.21
C ALA A 27 2.73 -4.95 6.25
N LEU A 28 3.02 -5.82 5.28
CA LEU A 28 4.10 -5.70 4.31
C LEU A 28 3.63 -6.15 2.93
N VAL A 29 4.15 -5.48 1.92
CA VAL A 29 4.07 -5.89 0.51
C VAL A 29 5.49 -6.05 -0.01
N SER A 30 5.80 -7.19 -0.61
CA SER A 30 7.12 -7.43 -1.22
C SER A 30 7.24 -6.73 -2.56
N LEU A 31 8.34 -6.00 -2.73
CA LEU A 31 8.77 -5.44 -3.99
C LEU A 31 10.10 -6.06 -4.38
N VAL A 32 10.14 -6.76 -5.52
CA VAL A 32 11.39 -7.36 -6.02
C VAL A 32 12.29 -6.26 -6.57
N ILE A 33 13.52 -6.24 -6.10
CA ILE A 33 14.54 -5.24 -6.44
C ILE A 33 15.80 -5.90 -6.97
N ARG A 34 16.64 -5.12 -7.64
CA ARG A 34 17.96 -5.57 -8.11
C ARG A 34 19.00 -5.49 -7.01
N GLU A 35 19.12 -4.33 -6.37
CA GLU A 35 20.08 -4.07 -5.30
C GLU A 35 19.47 -3.23 -4.18
N TYR A 36 19.86 -3.54 -2.94
CA TYR A 36 19.28 -2.88 -1.76
C TYR A 36 19.61 -1.38 -1.71
N ASP A 37 20.87 -1.00 -1.90
CA ASP A 37 21.29 0.38 -1.68
C ASP A 37 20.74 1.33 -2.74
N GLU A 38 20.66 0.92 -4.00
CA GLU A 38 20.00 1.74 -5.03
C GLU A 38 18.50 1.91 -4.77
N ALA A 39 17.84 0.87 -4.27
CA ALA A 39 16.44 0.93 -3.92
C ALA A 39 16.19 1.84 -2.71
N ILE A 40 17.03 1.73 -1.67
CA ILE A 40 16.96 2.62 -0.50
C ILE A 40 17.17 4.08 -0.94
N GLU A 41 18.17 4.36 -1.78
CA GLU A 41 18.40 5.72 -2.29
C GLU A 41 17.19 6.27 -3.02
N PHE A 42 16.51 5.46 -3.81
CA PHE A 42 15.30 5.90 -4.50
C PHE A 42 14.13 6.12 -3.55
N PHE A 43 13.76 5.13 -2.75
CA PHE A 43 12.58 5.24 -1.89
C PHE A 43 12.77 6.25 -0.76
N VAL A 44 13.92 6.26 -0.12
CA VAL A 44 14.22 7.22 0.96
C VAL A 44 14.67 8.56 0.41
N GLY A 45 15.64 8.57 -0.51
CA GLY A 45 16.23 9.80 -1.02
C GLY A 45 15.32 10.58 -1.97
N LYS A 46 14.60 9.90 -2.86
CA LYS A 46 13.74 10.57 -3.86
C LYS A 46 12.28 10.66 -3.44
N LEU A 47 11.69 9.59 -2.92
CA LEU A 47 10.30 9.61 -2.48
C LEU A 47 10.10 10.09 -1.04
N GLY A 48 11.16 10.25 -0.26
CA GLY A 48 11.07 10.68 1.12
C GLY A 48 10.49 9.63 2.07
N PHE A 49 10.54 8.35 1.69
CA PHE A 49 10.14 7.27 2.58
C PHE A 49 11.10 7.13 3.74
N LYS A 50 10.63 6.55 4.82
CA LYS A 50 11.43 6.25 6.00
C LYS A 50 12.00 4.83 5.89
N LEU A 51 13.30 4.68 6.13
CA LEU A 51 13.92 3.37 6.34
C LEU A 51 13.60 2.91 7.76
N GLU A 52 12.77 1.87 7.89
CA GLU A 52 12.37 1.36 9.21
C GLU A 52 13.25 0.22 9.70
N GLU A 53 13.63 -0.68 8.81
CA GLU A 53 14.44 -1.84 9.14
C GLU A 53 15.50 -2.06 8.06
N ASP A 54 16.70 -2.40 8.48
CA ASP A 54 17.80 -2.80 7.62
C ASP A 54 18.72 -3.74 8.42
N MET A 55 18.50 -5.04 8.28
CA MET A 55 19.21 -6.06 9.05
C MET A 55 19.77 -7.13 8.12
N PHE A 56 21.02 -7.53 8.38
CA PHE A 56 21.60 -8.65 7.69
C PHE A 56 21.18 -9.98 8.35
N ILE A 57 20.64 -10.90 7.55
CA ILE A 57 20.22 -12.23 7.98
C ILE A 57 21.29 -13.22 7.49
N ALA A 58 22.20 -13.59 8.40
CA ALA A 58 23.38 -14.40 8.08
C ALA A 58 23.03 -15.77 7.49
N ASP A 59 22.07 -16.47 8.08
CA ASP A 59 21.66 -17.83 7.66
C ASP A 59 21.10 -17.88 6.23
N GLN A 60 20.60 -16.74 5.74
CA GLN A 60 20.00 -16.60 4.41
C GLN A 60 20.85 -15.77 3.46
N ASN A 61 21.99 -15.24 3.94
CA ASN A 61 22.86 -14.33 3.20
C ASN A 61 22.10 -13.21 2.47
N LYS A 62 21.16 -12.57 3.17
CA LYS A 62 20.35 -11.48 2.63
C LYS A 62 20.09 -10.39 3.66
N ARG A 63 19.66 -9.23 3.20
CA ARG A 63 19.20 -8.14 4.06
C ARG A 63 17.67 -8.16 4.16
N TRP A 64 17.19 -7.84 5.33
CA TRP A 64 15.78 -7.52 5.57
C TRP A 64 15.64 -6.01 5.60
N VAL A 65 15.10 -5.45 4.51
CA VAL A 65 15.01 -4.01 4.32
C VAL A 65 13.55 -3.60 4.17
N VAL A 66 13.08 -2.75 5.07
CA VAL A 66 11.69 -2.27 5.09
C VAL A 66 11.68 -0.76 5.01
N VAL A 67 10.93 -0.24 4.05
CA VAL A 67 10.68 1.20 3.88
C VAL A 67 9.18 1.49 4.01
N LYS A 68 8.85 2.70 4.41
CA LYS A 68 7.49 3.14 4.67
C LYS A 68 7.27 4.58 4.19
N PRO A 69 6.12 4.90 3.55
CA PRO A 69 5.74 6.29 3.33
C PRO A 69 5.72 7.08 4.64
N PRO A 70 6.02 8.40 4.62
CA PRO A 70 5.87 9.22 5.80
C PRO A 70 4.40 9.29 6.25
N GLY A 71 4.19 9.46 7.54
CA GLY A 71 2.84 9.57 8.12
C GLY A 71 2.45 8.37 8.97
N VAL A 72 1.15 8.30 9.28
CA VAL A 72 0.59 7.33 10.25
C VAL A 72 0.11 6.01 9.63
N GLY A 73 0.12 5.88 8.31
CA GLY A 73 -0.27 4.65 7.62
C GLY A 73 0.59 3.45 8.03
N GLU A 74 0.02 2.25 8.02
CA GLU A 74 0.71 1.04 8.48
C GLU A 74 1.29 0.17 7.36
N CYS A 75 0.90 0.40 6.09
CA CYS A 75 1.41 -0.38 4.98
C CYS A 75 2.87 -0.04 4.69
N ARG A 76 3.71 -1.08 4.59
CA ARG A 76 5.15 -0.96 4.39
C ARG A 76 5.59 -1.80 3.20
N LEU A 77 6.76 -1.52 2.66
CA LEU A 77 7.37 -2.30 1.59
C LEU A 77 8.59 -3.07 2.11
N LEU A 78 8.61 -4.37 1.83
CA LEU A 78 9.80 -5.18 1.93
C LEU A 78 10.55 -5.09 0.60
N LEU A 79 11.77 -4.56 0.62
CA LEU A 79 12.65 -4.55 -0.54
C LEU A 79 13.33 -5.91 -0.64
N ALA A 80 12.85 -6.77 -1.54
CA ALA A 80 13.28 -8.15 -1.68
C ALA A 80 14.23 -8.29 -2.89
N LYS A 81 15.52 -8.48 -2.62
CA LYS A 81 16.50 -8.65 -3.70
C LYS A 81 16.25 -9.97 -4.44
N ALA A 82 16.18 -9.89 -5.78
CA ALA A 82 16.07 -11.05 -6.64
C ALA A 82 17.26 -12.00 -6.44
N SER A 83 17.01 -13.30 -6.34
CA SER A 83 18.00 -14.33 -6.08
C SER A 83 18.08 -15.42 -7.17
N ASN A 84 17.25 -15.30 -8.22
CA ASN A 84 17.22 -16.21 -9.36
C ASN A 84 16.65 -15.51 -10.60
N ASP A 85 16.77 -16.14 -11.77
CA ASP A 85 16.37 -15.58 -13.05
C ASP A 85 14.86 -15.27 -13.12
N GLU A 86 14.03 -16.10 -12.51
CA GLU A 86 12.58 -15.84 -12.46
C GLU A 86 12.28 -14.56 -11.69
N GLN A 87 12.85 -14.39 -10.51
CA GLN A 87 12.68 -13.17 -9.71
C GLN A 87 13.25 -11.95 -10.43
N GLU A 88 14.40 -12.07 -11.07
CA GLU A 88 14.98 -10.98 -11.86
C GLU A 88 14.06 -10.56 -13.01
N SER A 89 13.38 -11.50 -13.65
CA SER A 89 12.43 -11.21 -14.74
C SER A 89 11.22 -10.38 -14.30
N HIS A 90 10.91 -10.36 -13.01
CA HIS A 90 9.80 -9.60 -12.43
C HIS A 90 10.18 -8.20 -11.94
N ILE A 91 11.47 -7.85 -11.91
CA ILE A 91 11.92 -6.50 -11.56
C ILE A 91 11.29 -5.48 -12.52
N GLY A 92 10.58 -4.50 -11.99
CA GLY A 92 9.85 -3.51 -12.78
C GLY A 92 8.57 -4.00 -13.44
N LYS A 93 8.17 -5.25 -13.20
CA LYS A 93 7.01 -5.89 -13.83
C LYS A 93 6.08 -6.55 -12.81
N GLN A 94 5.96 -5.97 -11.62
CA GLN A 94 5.20 -6.57 -10.51
C GLN A 94 3.72 -6.82 -10.88
N THR A 95 3.16 -6.00 -11.77
CA THR A 95 1.74 -6.09 -12.16
C THR A 95 1.53 -6.16 -13.68
N GLY A 96 2.56 -6.50 -14.43
CA GLY A 96 2.45 -6.62 -15.89
C GLY A 96 2.07 -5.31 -16.59
N GLY A 97 2.45 -4.15 -16.05
CA GLY A 97 2.21 -2.83 -16.64
C GLY A 97 0.98 -2.09 -16.10
N ARG A 98 0.22 -2.69 -15.20
CA ARG A 98 -0.82 -1.96 -14.46
C ARG A 98 -0.18 -1.13 -13.34
N VAL A 99 -0.95 -0.18 -12.80
CA VAL A 99 -0.57 0.49 -11.55
C VAL A 99 -0.40 -0.56 -10.45
N PHE A 100 0.76 -0.55 -9.84
CA PHE A 100 1.14 -1.53 -8.81
C PHE A 100 0.68 -1.09 -7.43
N LEU A 101 1.02 0.14 -7.04
CA LEU A 101 0.70 0.69 -5.72
C LEU A 101 0.10 2.08 -5.84
N PHE A 102 -0.70 2.43 -4.85
CA PHE A 102 -1.41 3.71 -4.75
C PHE A 102 -0.86 4.45 -3.55
N LEU A 103 -0.17 5.56 -3.80
CA LEU A 103 0.37 6.43 -2.75
C LEU A 103 -0.58 7.60 -2.55
N TYR A 104 -1.31 7.57 -1.43
CA TYR A 104 -2.19 8.67 -1.06
C TYR A 104 -1.40 9.77 -0.36
N THR A 105 -1.71 11.00 -0.69
CA THR A 105 -1.11 12.18 -0.08
C THR A 105 -2.18 13.17 0.40
N ASP A 106 -1.85 13.95 1.38
CA ASP A 106 -2.65 15.09 1.85
C ASP A 106 -2.35 16.38 1.10
N ASP A 107 -1.23 16.44 0.35
CA ASP A 107 -0.82 17.58 -0.45
C ASP A 107 -0.15 17.12 -1.76
N PHE A 108 -0.97 17.00 -2.81
CA PHE A 108 -0.53 16.54 -4.12
C PHE A 108 0.55 17.44 -4.73
N SER A 109 0.37 18.75 -4.70
CA SER A 109 1.31 19.69 -5.32
C SER A 109 2.68 19.63 -4.67
N ARG A 110 2.72 19.57 -3.35
CA ARG A 110 3.97 19.44 -2.58
C ARG A 110 4.75 18.19 -3.02
N ASP A 111 4.08 17.04 -3.04
CA ASP A 111 4.76 15.76 -3.31
C ASP A 111 5.08 15.60 -4.80
N TYR A 112 4.19 16.02 -5.68
CA TYR A 112 4.44 16.02 -7.12
C TYR A 112 5.69 16.84 -7.50
N GLU A 113 5.79 18.07 -7.02
CA GLU A 113 6.94 18.94 -7.28
C GLU A 113 8.22 18.39 -6.63
N ALA A 114 8.14 17.86 -5.42
CA ALA A 114 9.27 17.25 -4.73
C ALA A 114 9.81 16.04 -5.51
N PHE A 115 8.95 15.14 -5.99
CA PHE A 115 9.35 13.99 -6.77
C PHE A 115 9.97 14.39 -8.11
N LYS A 116 9.35 15.32 -8.82
CA LYS A 116 9.91 15.86 -10.09
C LYS A 116 11.28 16.49 -9.90
N SER A 117 11.45 17.28 -8.87
CA SER A 117 12.73 17.96 -8.59
C SER A 117 13.87 16.98 -8.32
N LYS A 118 13.55 15.78 -7.85
CA LYS A 118 14.52 14.70 -7.61
C LYS A 118 14.65 13.70 -8.76
N GLY A 119 14.04 14.01 -9.91
CA GLY A 119 14.16 13.21 -11.13
C GLY A 119 13.28 11.98 -11.20
N VAL A 120 12.22 11.90 -10.39
CA VAL A 120 11.21 10.84 -10.54
C VAL A 120 10.45 11.03 -11.84
N THR A 121 10.30 9.96 -12.61
CA THR A 121 9.64 9.97 -13.92
C THR A 121 8.13 9.85 -13.74
N PHE A 122 7.38 10.87 -14.20
CA PHE A 122 5.93 10.78 -14.32
C PHE A 122 5.55 10.37 -15.74
N VAL A 123 4.79 9.30 -15.86
CA VAL A 123 4.31 8.75 -17.15
C VAL A 123 2.90 9.20 -17.49
N ARG A 124 2.19 9.76 -16.53
CA ARG A 124 0.93 10.49 -16.74
C ARG A 124 0.96 11.77 -15.93
N GLU A 125 0.62 12.87 -16.61
CA GLU A 125 0.52 14.19 -16.00
C GLU A 125 -0.66 14.26 -14.99
N PRO A 126 -0.61 15.22 -14.05
CA PRO A 126 -1.69 15.42 -13.10
C PRO A 126 -3.04 15.61 -13.79
N LYS A 127 -4.04 14.91 -13.30
CA LYS A 127 -5.43 15.01 -13.78
C LYS A 127 -6.39 15.05 -12.61
N GLU A 128 -7.35 15.96 -12.69
CA GLU A 128 -8.49 15.95 -11.78
C GLU A 128 -9.51 14.91 -12.24
N GLU A 129 -9.84 14.03 -11.31
CA GLU A 129 -10.85 13.00 -11.45
C GLU A 129 -11.98 13.22 -10.41
N PRO A 130 -13.15 12.58 -10.55
CA PRO A 130 -14.23 12.73 -9.58
C PRO A 130 -13.83 12.38 -8.15
N TYR A 131 -12.85 11.49 -7.98
CA TYR A 131 -12.36 10.99 -6.68
C TYR A 131 -11.16 11.77 -6.12
N GLY A 132 -10.50 12.61 -6.91
CA GLY A 132 -9.33 13.36 -6.47
C GLY A 132 -8.43 13.79 -7.61
N ILE A 133 -7.24 14.31 -7.28
CA ILE A 133 -6.19 14.59 -8.26
C ILE A 133 -5.18 13.44 -8.26
N VAL A 134 -4.80 12.95 -9.44
CA VAL A 134 -3.93 11.81 -9.63
C VAL A 134 -2.91 12.06 -10.73
N ALA A 135 -1.68 11.55 -10.53
CA ALA A 135 -0.65 11.40 -11.54
C ALA A 135 -0.03 10.00 -11.41
N VAL A 136 0.59 9.52 -12.46
CA VAL A 136 1.27 8.21 -12.44
C VAL A 136 2.77 8.41 -12.59
N PHE A 137 3.53 7.89 -11.66
CA PHE A 137 4.99 7.86 -11.74
C PHE A 137 5.52 6.43 -11.80
N GLU A 138 6.77 6.30 -12.18
CA GLU A 138 7.50 5.04 -12.16
C GLU A 138 8.49 5.03 -11.01
N ASP A 139 8.62 3.89 -10.33
CA ASP A 139 9.72 3.69 -9.40
C ASP A 139 11.05 3.45 -10.15
N LEU A 140 12.13 3.22 -9.40
CA LEU A 140 13.45 3.00 -9.96
C LEU A 140 13.49 1.92 -11.05
N TYR A 141 12.62 0.92 -10.94
CA TYR A 141 12.59 -0.26 -11.82
C TYR A 141 11.52 -0.20 -12.91
N GLY A 142 10.68 0.83 -12.90
CA GLY A 142 9.61 1.02 -13.88
C GLY A 142 8.24 0.50 -13.45
N ASN A 143 8.06 0.07 -12.20
CA ASN A 143 6.72 -0.20 -11.70
C ASN A 143 5.94 1.11 -11.58
N ARG A 144 4.67 1.09 -11.97
CA ARG A 144 3.82 2.27 -11.98
C ARG A 144 3.10 2.46 -10.65
N TRP A 145 3.07 3.70 -10.20
CA TRP A 145 2.44 4.13 -8.97
C TRP A 145 1.48 5.29 -9.23
N ASP A 146 0.31 5.24 -8.64
CA ASP A 146 -0.54 6.43 -8.53
C ASP A 146 -0.07 7.29 -7.34
N LEU A 147 0.18 8.57 -7.61
CA LEU A 147 0.21 9.60 -6.57
C LEU A 147 -1.17 10.25 -6.56
N LEU A 148 -1.90 10.12 -5.47
CA LEU A 148 -3.32 10.50 -5.42
C LEU A 148 -3.65 11.27 -4.14
N GLN A 149 -4.23 12.45 -4.32
CA GLN A 149 -4.89 13.17 -3.23
C GLN A 149 -6.40 13.01 -3.36
N PRO A 150 -7.04 12.25 -2.45
CA PRO A 150 -8.49 12.09 -2.48
C PRO A 150 -9.22 13.42 -2.28
N LYS A 151 -10.39 13.58 -2.89
CA LYS A 151 -11.29 14.67 -2.52
C LYS A 151 -11.71 14.52 -1.08
N LYS A 152 -11.76 15.64 -0.35
CA LYS A 152 -12.36 15.64 0.99
C LYS A 152 -13.83 15.29 0.83
N THR A 153 -14.27 14.21 1.42
CA THR A 153 -15.68 13.91 1.61
C THR A 153 -16.22 14.96 2.58
N ASN A 154 -17.17 15.79 2.12
CA ASN A 154 -17.94 16.63 3.03
C ASN A 154 -18.76 15.69 3.90
N GLU A 155 -18.42 15.57 5.18
CA GLU A 155 -19.18 14.82 6.20
C GLU A 155 -20.52 15.52 6.56
N ASN A 156 -21.16 16.20 5.63
CA ASN A 156 -22.40 16.93 5.84
C ASN A 156 -23.45 16.63 4.78
N GLU A 157 -23.59 15.39 4.33
CA GLU A 157 -24.80 14.92 3.63
C GLU A 157 -25.23 13.58 4.23
N ALA A 158 -25.77 13.63 5.44
CA ALA A 158 -26.56 12.56 6.03
C ALA A 158 -27.75 13.17 6.77
#